data_4baf7565aa3247c61609115cd9748ccf
#
_entry.id   4baf7565aa3247c61609115cd9748ccf
#
_cell.length_a   1.000
_cell.length_b   1.000
_cell.length_c   1.000
_cell.angle_alpha   90.00
_cell.angle_beta   90.00
_cell.angle_gamma   90.00
#
_symmetry.space_group_name_H-M   'P 1'
#
loop_
_entity.id
_entity.type
_entity.pdbx_description
1 polymer ?
#
loop_
_entity_poly.entity_id
_entity_poly.type
_entity_poly.pdbx_seq_one_letter_code
_entity_poly.pdbx_strand_id
1 'polypeptide(L)'
;MLRVTQKTRFFMDNTKKMNIGILGTGHIGKTLARKLSAAGHDVKVANSRGPETIDVDILKNGARAVTSGEAVTRVDVVILSTPLGAIPRIAPLFADVPAETVVIDTSNYYPKRDGEIAAIEGGQAESEWVARQIGRPIAKAWNAIASASFADKGAPAGAAGRIAIPVAADGDRERDVAMTLVDETGLDAVYSGTLAESWRQQPGSPCYCTDLSREEMPAALASAERERLPRRRELAIEAIVERVGDSTTNPDSDYAVRLTRALFM
;
A
#
# COMPACT_ATOMS: atom_id res chain seq x y z
N MET A 1 -23.45 22.87 35.07
CA MET A 1 -22.00 22.62 34.99
C MET A 1 -21.80 21.26 34.29
N LEU A 2 -21.60 21.27 33.00
CA LEU A 2 -21.29 20.07 32.22
C LEU A 2 -19.76 19.97 32.09
N ARG A 3 -19.18 18.90 32.63
CA ARG A 3 -17.78 18.54 32.43
C ARG A 3 -17.59 18.02 31.02
N VAL A 4 -16.91 18.78 30.19
CA VAL A 4 -16.37 18.34 28.89
C VAL A 4 -15.16 17.46 29.19
N THR A 5 -15.28 16.16 28.99
CA THR A 5 -14.17 15.23 29.06
C THR A 5 -13.32 15.43 27.78
N GLN A 6 -12.17 16.11 27.94
CA GLN A 6 -11.12 16.12 26.92
C GLN A 6 -10.62 14.68 26.73
N LYS A 7 -10.95 14.08 25.57
CA LYS A 7 -10.24 12.90 25.08
C LYS A 7 -8.81 13.32 24.75
N THR A 8 -7.88 12.98 25.62
CA THR A 8 -6.45 13.12 25.39
C THR A 8 -6.11 12.31 24.14
N ARG A 9 -5.88 13.01 23.03
CA ARG A 9 -5.27 12.43 21.84
C ARG A 9 -3.87 12.02 22.25
N PHE A 10 -3.59 10.74 22.35
CA PHE A 10 -2.23 10.22 22.40
C PHE A 10 -1.55 10.62 21.08
N PHE A 11 -0.80 11.70 21.10
CA PHE A 11 0.25 11.93 20.12
C PHE A 11 1.30 10.84 20.38
N MET A 12 1.32 9.79 19.54
CA MET A 12 2.48 8.93 19.50
C MET A 12 3.68 9.82 19.13
N ASP A 13 4.72 9.71 19.93
CA ASP A 13 5.98 10.43 19.72
C ASP A 13 6.48 10.06 18.29
N ASN A 14 6.38 10.99 17.36
CA ASN A 14 6.60 10.81 15.92
C ASN A 14 8.10 10.63 15.58
N THR A 15 8.92 10.22 16.56
CA THR A 15 10.37 10.07 16.41
C THR A 15 10.87 8.64 16.62
N LYS A 16 9.99 7.66 16.84
CA LYS A 16 10.44 6.28 17.06
C LYS A 16 10.86 5.63 15.74
N LYS A 17 12.17 5.61 15.51
CA LYS A 17 12.76 4.83 14.41
C LYS A 17 12.35 3.36 14.49
N MET A 18 11.93 2.80 13.37
CA MET A 18 11.53 1.41 13.23
C MET A 18 12.52 0.66 12.34
N ASN A 19 12.64 -0.65 12.60
CA ASN A 19 13.28 -1.58 11.68
C ASN A 19 12.23 -2.08 10.70
N ILE A 20 12.39 -1.81 9.41
CA ILE A 20 11.40 -2.11 8.38
C ILE A 20 11.98 -3.04 7.33
N GLY A 21 11.31 -4.14 7.07
CA GLY A 21 11.62 -5.02 5.95
C GLY A 21 10.64 -4.82 4.80
N ILE A 22 11.15 -4.68 3.58
CA ILE A 22 10.31 -4.52 2.38
C ILE A 22 10.57 -5.71 1.45
N LEU A 23 9.53 -6.49 1.20
CA LEU A 23 9.55 -7.56 0.21
C LEU A 23 8.99 -7.04 -1.12
N GLY A 24 9.87 -6.88 -2.10
CA GLY A 24 9.57 -6.36 -3.43
C GLY A 24 10.15 -4.97 -3.67
N THR A 25 10.88 -4.83 -4.80
CA THR A 25 11.55 -3.60 -5.23
C THR A 25 10.98 -3.04 -6.54
N GLY A 26 9.67 -3.29 -6.78
CA GLY A 26 8.91 -2.66 -7.85
C GLY A 26 8.68 -1.17 -7.60
N HIS A 27 7.85 -0.52 -8.40
CA HIS A 27 7.64 0.94 -8.33
C HIS A 27 7.23 1.45 -6.94
N ILE A 28 6.32 0.75 -6.25
CA ILE A 28 5.88 1.13 -4.90
C ILE A 28 6.98 0.81 -3.89
N GLY A 29 7.53 -0.42 -3.90
CA GLY A 29 8.54 -0.85 -2.92
C GLY A 29 9.82 -0.02 -2.95
N LYS A 30 10.32 0.36 -4.14
CA LYS A 30 11.48 1.25 -4.25
C LYS A 30 11.21 2.64 -3.70
N THR A 31 10.02 3.18 -3.92
CA THR A 31 9.63 4.50 -3.39
C THR A 31 9.48 4.46 -1.87
N LEU A 32 8.87 3.39 -1.32
CA LEU A 32 8.81 3.15 0.11
C LEU A 32 10.20 3.08 0.74
N ALA A 33 11.11 2.30 0.15
CA ALA A 33 12.47 2.18 0.64
C ALA A 33 13.18 3.54 0.74
N ARG A 34 13.09 4.36 -0.31
CA ARG A 34 13.69 5.69 -0.35
C ARG A 34 13.08 6.63 0.69
N LYS A 35 11.74 6.72 0.76
CA LYS A 35 11.03 7.65 1.64
C LYS A 35 11.19 7.27 3.10
N LEU A 36 11.03 6.01 3.46
CA LEU A 36 11.15 5.54 4.84
C LEU A 36 12.60 5.59 5.34
N SER A 37 13.59 5.30 4.50
CA SER A 37 15.01 5.52 4.87
C SER A 37 15.31 7.02 5.04
N ALA A 38 14.77 7.88 4.19
CA ALA A 38 14.92 9.34 4.33
C ALA A 38 14.24 9.88 5.59
N ALA A 39 13.15 9.26 6.03
CA ALA A 39 12.50 9.54 7.32
C ALA A 39 13.30 9.02 8.53
N GLY A 40 14.37 8.26 8.29
CA GLY A 40 15.32 7.82 9.32
C GLY A 40 15.09 6.42 9.88
N HIS A 41 14.21 5.62 9.27
CA HIS A 41 14.03 4.21 9.63
C HIS A 41 15.22 3.36 9.17
N ASP A 42 15.45 2.22 9.84
CA ASP A 42 16.38 1.19 9.36
C ASP A 42 15.63 0.27 8.37
N VAL A 43 15.90 0.45 7.07
CA VAL A 43 15.15 -0.23 6.02
C VAL A 43 16.00 -1.33 5.37
N LYS A 44 15.47 -2.54 5.36
CA LYS A 44 15.95 -3.69 4.59
C LYS A 44 15.04 -3.89 3.39
N VAL A 45 15.63 -4.13 2.21
CA VAL A 45 14.86 -4.41 0.99
C VAL A 45 15.30 -5.72 0.36
N ALA A 46 14.34 -6.49 -0.10
CA ALA A 46 14.58 -7.75 -0.78
C ALA A 46 13.71 -7.91 -2.02
N ASN A 47 14.21 -8.64 -3.00
CA ASN A 47 13.44 -9.10 -4.15
C ASN A 47 13.64 -10.62 -4.36
N SER A 48 12.95 -11.19 -5.35
CA SER A 48 13.02 -12.63 -5.64
C SER A 48 14.29 -13.08 -6.36
N ARG A 49 15.15 -12.14 -6.79
CA ARG A 49 16.33 -12.43 -7.62
C ARG A 49 17.64 -12.35 -6.85
N GLY A 50 17.59 -11.86 -5.60
CA GLY A 50 18.77 -11.71 -4.75
C GLY A 50 19.20 -10.25 -4.55
N PRO A 51 19.90 -9.97 -3.43
CA PRO A 51 20.31 -8.62 -3.05
C PRO A 51 21.20 -7.92 -4.07
N GLU A 52 22.01 -8.67 -4.82
CA GLU A 52 22.91 -8.16 -5.86
C GLU A 52 22.19 -7.57 -7.07
N THR A 53 20.90 -7.87 -7.23
CA THR A 53 20.06 -7.35 -8.33
C THR A 53 19.27 -6.10 -7.95
N ILE A 54 19.42 -5.62 -6.72
CA ILE A 54 18.72 -4.43 -6.24
C ILE A 54 19.47 -3.19 -6.72
N ASP A 55 18.75 -2.31 -7.41
CA ASP A 55 19.30 -1.06 -7.94
C ASP A 55 19.88 -0.20 -6.82
N VAL A 56 21.13 0.23 -6.98
CA VAL A 56 21.84 1.10 -6.03
C VAL A 56 21.11 2.41 -5.73
N ASP A 57 20.29 2.87 -6.66
CA ASP A 57 19.48 4.07 -6.49
C ASP A 57 18.42 3.91 -5.36
N ILE A 58 17.98 2.68 -5.10
CA ILE A 58 17.08 2.36 -3.98
C ILE A 58 17.79 2.52 -2.63
N LEU A 59 19.10 2.32 -2.61
CA LEU A 59 19.91 2.26 -1.39
C LEU A 59 20.48 3.63 -0.97
N LYS A 60 20.37 4.66 -1.81
CA LYS A 60 20.99 5.98 -1.60
C LYS A 60 20.69 6.66 -0.27
N ASN A 61 19.50 6.40 0.31
CA ASN A 61 19.08 6.99 1.57
C ASN A 61 19.34 6.06 2.78
N GLY A 62 20.17 5.03 2.63
CA GLY A 62 20.57 4.13 3.70
C GLY A 62 19.80 2.81 3.79
N ALA A 63 18.90 2.51 2.85
CA ALA A 63 18.30 1.18 2.75
C ALA A 63 19.38 0.14 2.44
N ARG A 64 19.21 -1.08 2.94
CA ARG A 64 20.15 -2.19 2.75
C ARG A 64 19.51 -3.30 1.94
N ALA A 65 20.23 -3.74 0.88
CA ALA A 65 19.83 -4.92 0.12
C ALA A 65 20.14 -6.19 0.93
N VAL A 66 19.14 -7.05 1.08
CA VAL A 66 19.23 -8.29 1.85
C VAL A 66 18.44 -9.42 1.17
N THR A 67 18.59 -10.64 1.63
CA THR A 67 17.74 -11.77 1.23
C THR A 67 16.32 -11.61 1.78
N SER A 68 15.33 -12.29 1.19
CA SER A 68 13.94 -12.24 1.67
C SER A 68 13.78 -12.71 3.10
N GLY A 69 14.55 -13.72 3.54
CA GLY A 69 14.57 -14.19 4.94
C GLY A 69 15.11 -13.13 5.89
N GLU A 70 16.19 -12.44 5.52
CA GLU A 70 16.75 -11.35 6.34
C GLU A 70 15.84 -10.13 6.41
N ALA A 71 15.07 -9.87 5.34
CA ALA A 71 14.11 -8.76 5.32
C ALA A 71 12.98 -8.92 6.33
N VAL A 72 12.60 -10.13 6.69
CA VAL A 72 11.55 -10.39 7.69
C VAL A 72 12.10 -10.68 9.09
N THR A 73 13.43 -10.69 9.26
CA THR A 73 14.07 -11.06 10.52
C THR A 73 14.43 -9.80 11.33
N ARG A 74 14.03 -9.79 12.63
CA ARG A 74 14.30 -8.69 13.57
C ARG A 74 13.88 -7.33 13.00
N VAL A 75 12.61 -7.23 12.62
CA VAL A 75 11.97 -6.02 12.14
C VAL A 75 10.68 -5.75 12.90
N ASP A 76 10.35 -4.48 13.06
CA ASP A 76 9.10 -4.04 13.68
C ASP A 76 7.94 -4.11 12.67
N VAL A 77 8.26 -3.91 11.38
CA VAL A 77 7.29 -3.86 10.29
C VAL A 77 7.81 -4.65 9.08
N VAL A 78 6.94 -5.43 8.45
CA VAL A 78 7.18 -5.99 7.11
C VAL A 78 6.18 -5.39 6.12
N ILE A 79 6.68 -4.84 5.02
CA ILE A 79 5.85 -4.32 3.93
C ILE A 79 5.90 -5.29 2.75
N LEU A 80 4.72 -5.80 2.36
CA LEU A 80 4.54 -6.65 1.18
C LEU A 80 4.31 -5.75 -0.04
N SER A 81 5.28 -5.65 -0.92
CA SER A 81 5.21 -4.88 -2.16
C SER A 81 5.48 -5.76 -3.38
N THR A 82 4.84 -6.92 -3.40
CA THR A 82 4.93 -7.94 -4.45
C THR A 82 3.62 -8.03 -5.23
N PRO A 83 3.61 -8.61 -6.44
CA PRO A 83 2.37 -9.04 -7.08
C PRO A 83 1.56 -9.94 -6.14
N LEU A 84 0.24 -9.80 -6.15
CA LEU A 84 -0.64 -10.53 -5.23
C LEU A 84 -0.50 -12.06 -5.41
N GLY A 85 -0.40 -12.53 -6.64
CA GLY A 85 -0.17 -13.94 -6.94
C GLY A 85 1.15 -14.52 -6.41
N ALA A 86 2.08 -13.68 -5.94
CA ALA A 86 3.32 -14.14 -5.31
C ALA A 86 3.19 -14.43 -3.81
N ILE A 87 2.11 -13.97 -3.17
CA ILE A 87 1.90 -14.09 -1.72
C ILE A 87 2.02 -15.52 -1.21
N PRO A 88 1.42 -16.56 -1.82
CA PRO A 88 1.56 -17.94 -1.34
C PRO A 88 3.01 -18.43 -1.29
N ARG A 89 3.88 -17.94 -2.18
CA ARG A 89 5.30 -18.35 -2.21
C ARG A 89 6.12 -17.69 -1.11
N ILE A 90 5.72 -16.51 -0.63
CA ILE A 90 6.42 -15.80 0.44
C ILE A 90 5.80 -16.07 1.82
N ALA A 91 4.60 -16.65 1.89
CA ALA A 91 3.92 -16.99 3.13
C ALA A 91 4.79 -17.82 4.11
N PRO A 92 5.59 -18.82 3.69
CA PRO A 92 6.46 -19.55 4.59
C PRO A 92 7.50 -18.70 5.33
N LEU A 93 7.88 -17.52 4.80
CA LEU A 93 8.80 -16.61 5.48
C LEU A 93 8.24 -16.07 6.80
N PHE A 94 6.93 -16.15 7.00
CA PHE A 94 6.25 -15.60 8.17
C PHE A 94 6.12 -16.59 9.33
N ALA A 95 6.55 -17.86 9.16
CA ALA A 95 6.40 -18.90 10.17
C ALA A 95 7.08 -18.52 11.51
N ASP A 96 8.28 -17.93 11.44
CA ASP A 96 9.07 -17.54 12.60
C ASP A 96 9.07 -16.01 12.85
N VAL A 97 8.25 -15.26 12.16
CA VAL A 97 8.13 -13.81 12.37
C VAL A 97 7.33 -13.56 13.64
N PRO A 98 7.86 -12.79 14.62
CA PRO A 98 7.17 -12.50 15.87
C PRO A 98 5.76 -11.94 15.68
N ALA A 99 4.81 -12.29 16.54
CA ALA A 99 3.42 -11.85 16.45
C ALA A 99 3.27 -10.32 16.55
N GLU A 100 4.20 -9.68 17.23
CA GLU A 100 4.28 -8.22 17.38
C GLU A 100 4.76 -7.49 16.11
N THR A 101 5.35 -8.16 15.15
CA THR A 101 5.72 -7.54 13.87
C THR A 101 4.47 -7.22 13.06
N VAL A 102 4.28 -5.95 12.74
CA VAL A 102 3.16 -5.48 11.90
C VAL A 102 3.43 -5.82 10.44
N VAL A 103 2.42 -6.31 9.73
CA VAL A 103 2.52 -6.54 8.29
C VAL A 103 1.62 -5.58 7.55
N ILE A 104 2.16 -4.89 6.53
CA ILE A 104 1.42 -3.97 5.68
C ILE A 104 1.47 -4.50 4.25
N ASP A 105 0.31 -4.68 3.63
CA ASP A 105 0.17 -5.14 2.25
C ASP A 105 -0.13 -3.96 1.31
N THR A 106 0.61 -3.87 0.22
CA THR A 106 0.42 -2.86 -0.84
C THR A 106 -0.06 -3.47 -2.16
N SER A 107 -0.30 -4.76 -2.19
CA SER A 107 -0.63 -5.47 -3.43
C SER A 107 -2.02 -5.15 -3.96
N ASN A 108 -2.24 -5.42 -5.23
CA ASN A 108 -3.54 -5.38 -5.88
C ASN A 108 -3.67 -6.60 -6.78
N TYR A 109 -4.88 -7.08 -6.95
CA TYR A 109 -5.19 -8.23 -7.79
C TYR A 109 -5.45 -7.81 -9.24
N TYR A 110 -4.68 -8.44 -10.14
CA TYR A 110 -4.83 -8.32 -11.59
C TYR A 110 -4.80 -9.72 -12.21
N PRO A 111 -5.95 -10.29 -12.63
CA PRO A 111 -6.03 -11.69 -13.08
C PRO A 111 -5.05 -12.04 -14.20
N LYS A 112 -4.85 -11.14 -15.16
CA LYS A 112 -3.89 -11.35 -16.27
C LYS A 112 -2.44 -11.49 -15.82
N ARG A 113 -2.08 -10.90 -14.66
CA ARG A 113 -0.74 -10.98 -14.08
C ARG A 113 -0.61 -12.09 -13.03
N ASP A 114 -1.61 -12.21 -12.18
CA ASP A 114 -1.56 -13.02 -10.96
C ASP A 114 -2.13 -14.43 -11.15
N GLY A 115 -2.80 -14.67 -12.28
CA GLY A 115 -3.67 -15.83 -12.47
C GLY A 115 -5.02 -15.67 -11.79
N GLU A 116 -5.95 -16.55 -12.10
CA GLU A 116 -7.27 -16.56 -11.46
C GLU A 116 -7.18 -17.06 -10.01
N ILE A 117 -7.72 -16.27 -9.08
CA ILE A 117 -7.83 -16.63 -7.67
C ILE A 117 -9.31 -16.76 -7.33
N ALA A 118 -9.80 -18.01 -7.33
CA ALA A 118 -11.23 -18.32 -7.20
C ALA A 118 -11.92 -17.66 -5.98
N ALA A 119 -11.21 -17.50 -4.86
CA ALA A 119 -11.75 -16.87 -3.68
C ALA A 119 -12.02 -15.36 -3.92
N ILE A 120 -11.12 -14.66 -4.63
CA ILE A 120 -11.26 -13.24 -4.95
C ILE A 120 -12.33 -13.06 -6.04
N GLU A 121 -12.32 -13.89 -7.06
CA GLU A 121 -13.36 -13.89 -8.09
C GLU A 121 -14.76 -14.20 -7.49
N GLY A 122 -14.81 -15.03 -6.44
CA GLY A 122 -16.01 -15.29 -5.64
C GLY A 122 -16.40 -14.16 -4.69
N GLY A 123 -15.70 -13.02 -4.72
CA GLY A 123 -16.05 -11.82 -3.97
C GLY A 123 -15.32 -11.65 -2.62
N GLN A 124 -14.31 -12.45 -2.28
CA GLN A 124 -13.49 -12.17 -1.11
C GLN A 124 -12.66 -10.90 -1.32
N ALA A 125 -12.54 -10.03 -0.31
CA ALA A 125 -11.64 -8.88 -0.37
C ALA A 125 -10.18 -9.34 -0.49
N GLU A 126 -9.40 -8.65 -1.35
CA GLU A 126 -8.00 -8.98 -1.61
C GLU A 126 -7.18 -9.05 -0.32
N SER A 127 -7.41 -8.09 0.60
CA SER A 127 -6.67 -8.02 1.88
C SER A 127 -7.01 -9.17 2.83
N GLU A 128 -8.26 -9.62 2.87
CA GLU A 128 -8.65 -10.80 3.65
C GLU A 128 -7.98 -12.07 3.10
N TRP A 129 -7.91 -12.16 1.76
CA TRP A 129 -7.20 -13.28 1.12
C TRP A 129 -5.72 -13.26 1.49
N VAL A 130 -5.03 -12.10 1.42
CA VAL A 130 -3.63 -11.96 1.81
C VAL A 130 -3.42 -12.34 3.27
N ALA A 131 -4.23 -11.80 4.20
CA ALA A 131 -4.15 -12.11 5.63
C ALA A 131 -4.26 -13.62 5.89
N ARG A 132 -5.17 -14.29 5.16
CA ARG A 132 -5.36 -15.74 5.24
C ARG A 132 -4.16 -16.52 4.71
N GLN A 133 -3.55 -16.07 3.59
CA GLN A 133 -2.37 -16.75 3.04
C GLN A 133 -1.16 -16.70 3.97
N ILE A 134 -0.91 -15.56 4.61
CA ILE A 134 0.23 -15.39 5.51
C ILE A 134 -0.06 -15.77 6.98
N GLY A 135 -1.34 -16.08 7.30
CA GLY A 135 -1.76 -16.60 8.60
C GLY A 135 -1.67 -15.58 9.74
N ARG A 136 -1.80 -14.27 9.47
CA ARG A 136 -1.69 -13.23 10.48
C ARG A 136 -2.44 -11.94 10.12
N PRO A 137 -2.75 -11.05 11.12
CA PRO A 137 -3.31 -9.73 10.87
C PRO A 137 -2.40 -8.88 9.97
N ILE A 138 -3.02 -8.04 9.14
CA ILE A 138 -2.33 -7.07 8.29
C ILE A 138 -3.02 -5.72 8.31
N ALA A 139 -2.31 -4.67 7.85
CA ALA A 139 -2.93 -3.46 7.33
C ALA A 139 -2.84 -3.44 5.80
N LYS A 140 -3.79 -2.79 5.13
CA LYS A 140 -3.75 -2.47 3.70
C LYS A 140 -3.47 -0.99 3.53
N ALA A 141 -2.37 -0.65 2.85
CA ALA A 141 -2.01 0.74 2.57
C ALA A 141 -1.19 0.85 1.28
N TRP A 142 -1.07 2.07 0.72
CA TRP A 142 -0.35 2.39 -0.53
C TRP A 142 -0.78 1.62 -1.78
N ASN A 143 -1.82 0.82 -1.70
CA ASN A 143 -2.35 0.11 -2.85
C ASN A 143 -3.14 1.01 -3.81
N ALA A 144 -3.71 2.11 -3.30
CA ALA A 144 -4.63 2.99 -4.02
C ALA A 144 -3.96 4.29 -4.54
N ILE A 145 -2.65 4.30 -4.72
CA ILE A 145 -1.92 5.43 -5.28
C ILE A 145 -1.18 5.04 -6.57
N ALA A 146 -1.21 5.91 -7.58
CA ALA A 146 -0.40 5.75 -8.77
C ALA A 146 1.08 5.85 -8.42
N SER A 147 1.92 4.96 -8.96
CA SER A 147 3.34 4.88 -8.60
C SER A 147 4.12 6.16 -8.86
N ALA A 148 3.79 6.89 -9.95
CA ALA A 148 4.39 8.18 -10.26
C ALA A 148 3.92 9.28 -9.28
N SER A 149 2.62 9.34 -8.95
CA SER A 149 2.12 10.26 -7.91
C SER A 149 2.81 10.00 -6.56
N PHE A 150 2.99 8.74 -6.18
CA PHE A 150 3.69 8.39 -4.95
C PHE A 150 5.17 8.81 -4.96
N ALA A 151 5.84 8.67 -6.09
CA ALA A 151 7.24 9.08 -6.21
C ALA A 151 7.40 10.61 -6.10
N ASP A 152 6.53 11.37 -6.79
CA ASP A 152 6.79 12.77 -7.13
C ASP A 152 5.93 13.77 -6.36
N LYS A 153 4.76 13.38 -5.84
CA LYS A 153 3.76 14.31 -5.26
C LYS A 153 3.67 14.27 -3.72
N GLY A 154 4.67 13.73 -3.03
CA GLY A 154 4.69 13.77 -1.55
C GLY A 154 4.81 15.22 -1.04
N ALA A 155 4.04 15.56 0.01
CA ALA A 155 4.01 16.89 0.60
C ALA A 155 4.14 16.85 2.13
N PRO A 156 4.61 17.93 2.79
CA PRO A 156 4.63 18.03 4.24
C PRO A 156 3.23 17.90 4.87
N ALA A 157 3.17 17.47 6.12
CA ALA A 157 1.92 17.40 6.87
C ALA A 157 1.22 18.78 6.92
N GLY A 158 -0.09 18.79 6.67
CA GLY A 158 -0.90 20.01 6.63
C GLY A 158 -0.77 20.85 5.37
N ALA A 159 0.01 20.43 4.37
CA ALA A 159 0.08 21.12 3.08
C ALA A 159 -1.27 21.03 2.36
N ALA A 160 -1.70 22.14 1.76
CA ALA A 160 -2.91 22.16 0.95
C ALA A 160 -2.77 21.22 -0.28
N GLY A 161 -3.80 20.43 -0.55
CA GLY A 161 -3.80 19.47 -1.66
C GLY A 161 -2.90 18.26 -1.46
N ARG A 162 -2.45 17.99 -0.22
CA ARG A 162 -1.73 16.77 0.11
C ARG A 162 -2.59 15.55 -0.23
N ILE A 163 -2.03 14.62 -1.00
CA ILE A 163 -2.74 13.42 -1.42
C ILE A 163 -3.04 12.54 -0.20
N ALA A 164 -4.27 12.08 -0.10
CA ALA A 164 -4.69 11.11 0.89
C ALA A 164 -4.74 9.70 0.31
N ILE A 165 -4.43 8.71 1.14
CA ILE A 165 -4.61 7.31 0.81
C ILE A 165 -5.38 6.58 1.91
N PRO A 166 -6.22 5.61 1.53
CA PRO A 166 -6.96 4.82 2.49
C PRO A 166 -6.06 3.79 3.17
N VAL A 167 -6.32 3.55 4.46
CA VAL A 167 -5.70 2.51 5.29
C VAL A 167 -6.79 1.64 5.88
N ALA A 168 -6.79 0.34 5.58
CA ALA A 168 -7.71 -0.63 6.19
C ALA A 168 -6.95 -1.59 7.10
N ALA A 169 -7.54 -1.90 8.25
CA ALA A 169 -6.99 -2.87 9.20
C ALA A 169 -8.08 -3.30 10.20
N ASP A 170 -8.00 -4.54 10.70
CA ASP A 170 -8.89 -5.02 11.75
C ASP A 170 -8.36 -4.69 13.16
N GLY A 171 -7.04 -4.66 13.34
CA GLY A 171 -6.38 -4.36 14.60
C GLY A 171 -5.96 -2.90 14.72
N ASP A 172 -6.07 -2.34 15.93
CA ASP A 172 -5.64 -0.96 16.22
C ASP A 172 -4.13 -0.76 15.98
N ARG A 173 -3.33 -1.77 16.32
CA ARG A 173 -1.87 -1.73 16.14
C ARG A 173 -1.46 -1.64 14.69
N GLU A 174 -2.01 -2.51 13.85
CA GLU A 174 -1.75 -2.54 12.40
C GLU A 174 -2.20 -1.23 11.77
N ARG A 175 -3.38 -0.73 12.17
CA ARG A 175 -3.91 0.56 11.73
C ARG A 175 -2.97 1.71 12.08
N ASP A 176 -2.60 1.84 13.35
CA ASP A 176 -1.88 3.01 13.85
C ASP A 176 -0.46 3.07 13.28
N VAL A 177 0.23 1.92 13.18
CA VAL A 177 1.54 1.83 12.55
C VAL A 177 1.46 2.16 11.06
N ALA A 178 0.49 1.60 10.33
CA ALA A 178 0.34 1.87 8.91
C ALA A 178 0.01 3.34 8.65
N MET A 179 -0.89 3.95 9.43
CA MET A 179 -1.22 5.37 9.30
C MET A 179 -0.02 6.28 9.57
N THR A 180 0.77 5.97 10.60
CA THR A 180 2.01 6.70 10.92
C THR A 180 2.99 6.66 9.74
N LEU A 181 3.29 5.46 9.23
CA LEU A 181 4.22 5.30 8.11
C LEU A 181 3.70 5.94 6.82
N VAL A 182 2.40 5.93 6.58
CA VAL A 182 1.79 6.64 5.45
C VAL A 182 2.07 8.14 5.54
N ASP A 183 1.81 8.75 6.70
CA ASP A 183 2.05 10.18 6.91
C ASP A 183 3.53 10.55 6.70
N GLU A 184 4.47 9.72 7.15
CA GLU A 184 5.91 9.91 6.99
C GLU A 184 6.37 9.78 5.52
N THR A 185 5.59 9.09 4.67
CA THR A 185 5.87 9.04 3.22
C THR A 185 5.38 10.27 2.45
N GLY A 186 4.81 11.26 3.12
CA GLY A 186 4.35 12.52 2.51
C GLY A 186 2.90 12.48 2.03
N LEU A 187 2.08 11.56 2.55
CA LEU A 187 0.67 11.37 2.19
C LEU A 187 -0.21 11.45 3.44
N ASP A 188 -1.46 11.86 3.30
CA ASP A 188 -2.43 11.83 4.39
C ASP A 188 -3.03 10.42 4.55
N ALA A 189 -2.88 9.83 5.72
CA ALA A 189 -3.54 8.57 6.03
C ALA A 189 -5.01 8.79 6.41
N VAL A 190 -5.92 8.03 5.78
CA VAL A 190 -7.35 8.02 6.12
C VAL A 190 -7.78 6.60 6.44
N TYR A 191 -8.23 6.36 7.67
CA TYR A 191 -8.76 5.04 8.03
C TYR A 191 -10.02 4.74 7.24
N SER A 192 -10.02 3.65 6.49
CA SER A 192 -11.09 3.27 5.55
C SER A 192 -11.95 2.10 6.04
N GLY A 193 -11.70 1.58 7.24
CA GLY A 193 -12.46 0.48 7.81
C GLY A 193 -11.65 -0.81 7.96
N THR A 194 -12.37 -1.93 8.11
CA THR A 194 -11.80 -3.27 8.28
C THR A 194 -11.23 -3.84 6.97
N LEU A 195 -10.50 -4.96 7.07
CA LEU A 195 -10.03 -5.67 5.87
C LEU A 195 -11.21 -6.17 5.00
N ALA A 196 -12.33 -6.54 5.60
CA ALA A 196 -13.54 -6.93 4.88
C ALA A 196 -14.12 -5.78 4.03
N GLU A 197 -13.90 -4.53 4.43
CA GLU A 197 -14.33 -3.33 3.70
C GLU A 197 -13.28 -2.79 2.73
N SER A 198 -12.04 -3.33 2.76
CA SER A 198 -10.93 -2.88 1.93
C SER A 198 -11.16 -3.01 0.41
N TRP A 199 -12.21 -3.73 -0.01
CA TRP A 199 -12.64 -3.76 -1.40
C TRP A 199 -12.95 -2.34 -1.95
N ARG A 200 -13.31 -1.38 -1.07
CA ARG A 200 -13.59 0.01 -1.44
C ARG A 200 -12.35 0.78 -1.91
N GLN A 201 -11.16 0.23 -1.69
CA GLN A 201 -9.88 0.80 -2.14
C GLN A 201 -9.16 -0.08 -3.18
N GLN A 202 -9.82 -1.12 -3.70
CA GLN A 202 -9.29 -1.99 -4.75
C GLN A 202 -9.33 -1.32 -6.14
N PRO A 203 -8.58 -1.85 -7.13
CA PRO A 203 -8.62 -1.34 -8.50
C PRO A 203 -10.04 -1.24 -9.07
N GLY A 204 -10.36 -0.09 -9.65
CA GLY A 204 -11.69 0.24 -10.16
C GLY A 204 -12.58 1.02 -9.20
N SER A 205 -12.15 1.21 -7.93
CA SER A 205 -12.87 2.03 -6.97
C SER A 205 -12.59 3.53 -7.16
N PRO A 206 -13.50 4.42 -6.73
CA PRO A 206 -13.34 5.86 -6.88
C PRO A 206 -12.12 6.47 -6.19
N CYS A 207 -11.61 5.85 -5.13
CA CYS A 207 -10.39 6.29 -4.46
C CYS A 207 -9.10 5.71 -5.05
N TYR A 208 -9.19 4.78 -6.03
CA TYR A 208 -8.02 4.09 -6.56
C TYR A 208 -7.28 4.92 -7.61
N CYS A 209 -6.06 5.35 -7.30
CA CYS A 209 -5.19 6.14 -8.18
C CYS A 209 -5.82 7.45 -8.68
N THR A 210 -6.61 8.12 -7.85
CA THR A 210 -7.35 9.36 -8.19
C THR A 210 -6.79 10.61 -7.51
N ASP A 211 -5.71 10.48 -6.74
CA ASP A 211 -5.02 11.58 -6.05
C ASP A 211 -6.00 12.52 -5.30
N LEU A 212 -6.84 11.93 -4.47
CA LEU A 212 -7.83 12.68 -3.68
C LEU A 212 -7.19 13.31 -2.43
N SER A 213 -7.79 14.39 -1.96
CA SER A 213 -7.48 14.98 -0.66
C SER A 213 -8.14 14.19 0.49
N ARG A 214 -7.73 14.51 1.73
CA ARG A 214 -8.34 13.94 2.95
C ARG A 214 -9.85 14.19 3.02
N GLU A 215 -10.29 15.35 2.56
CA GLU A 215 -11.71 15.76 2.58
C GLU A 215 -12.54 15.01 1.55
N GLU A 216 -11.96 14.69 0.39
CA GLU A 216 -12.63 13.96 -0.70
C GLU A 216 -12.72 12.45 -0.45
N MET A 217 -11.76 11.88 0.28
CA MET A 217 -11.60 10.43 0.47
C MET A 217 -12.86 9.74 1.04
N PRO A 218 -13.56 10.25 2.09
CA PRO A 218 -14.74 9.59 2.63
C PRO A 218 -15.87 9.42 1.61
N ALA A 219 -16.10 10.44 0.77
CA ALA A 219 -17.14 10.38 -0.25
C ALA A 219 -16.79 9.35 -1.35
N ALA A 220 -15.52 9.29 -1.76
CA ALA A 220 -15.04 8.32 -2.74
C ALA A 220 -15.15 6.88 -2.22
N LEU A 221 -14.81 6.63 -0.96
CA LEU A 221 -14.99 5.31 -0.33
C LEU A 221 -16.47 4.91 -0.24
N ALA A 222 -17.34 5.86 0.12
CA ALA A 222 -18.77 5.61 0.24
C ALA A 222 -19.46 5.32 -1.10
N SER A 223 -18.99 5.94 -2.19
CA SER A 223 -19.55 5.77 -3.54
C SER A 223 -19.03 4.54 -4.30
N ALA A 224 -18.15 3.74 -3.70
CA ALA A 224 -17.63 2.55 -4.34
C ALA A 224 -18.74 1.49 -4.58
N GLU A 225 -18.79 0.95 -5.79
CA GLU A 225 -19.74 -0.07 -6.24
C GLU A 225 -18.99 -1.37 -6.54
N ARG A 226 -19.08 -2.35 -5.64
CA ARG A 226 -18.26 -3.57 -5.67
C ARG A 226 -18.35 -4.33 -6.99
N GLU A 227 -19.55 -4.49 -7.51
CA GLU A 227 -19.82 -5.25 -8.73
C GLU A 227 -19.19 -4.60 -10.00
N ARG A 228 -18.94 -3.29 -9.94
CA ARG A 228 -18.34 -2.56 -11.08
C ARG A 228 -16.81 -2.56 -11.07
N LEU A 229 -16.17 -2.88 -9.95
CA LEU A 229 -14.71 -2.80 -9.82
C LEU A 229 -13.96 -3.63 -10.88
N PRO A 230 -14.30 -4.92 -11.13
CA PRO A 230 -13.57 -5.72 -12.10
C PRO A 230 -13.61 -5.10 -13.50
N ARG A 231 -14.79 -4.68 -13.95
CA ARG A 231 -14.93 -4.08 -15.29
C ARG A 231 -14.21 -2.74 -15.41
N ARG A 232 -14.31 -1.88 -14.41
CA ARG A 232 -13.59 -0.61 -14.37
C ARG A 232 -12.08 -0.81 -14.38
N ARG A 233 -11.56 -1.77 -13.60
CA ARG A 233 -10.15 -2.17 -13.60
C ARG A 233 -9.67 -2.57 -14.99
N GLU A 234 -10.39 -3.47 -15.67
CA GLU A 234 -10.02 -3.94 -16.99
C GLU A 234 -10.01 -2.80 -18.04
N LEU A 235 -11.03 -1.94 -18.02
CA LEU A 235 -11.09 -0.77 -18.91
C LEU A 235 -9.89 0.17 -18.71
N ALA A 236 -9.48 0.41 -17.46
CA ALA A 236 -8.31 1.25 -17.17
C ALA A 236 -7.02 0.62 -17.72
N ILE A 237 -6.85 -0.70 -17.53
CA ILE A 237 -5.68 -1.43 -18.06
C ILE A 237 -5.67 -1.36 -19.59
N GLU A 238 -6.79 -1.64 -20.25
CA GLU A 238 -6.91 -1.58 -21.71
C GLU A 238 -6.53 -0.19 -22.24
N ALA A 239 -7.03 0.89 -21.62
CA ALA A 239 -6.71 2.26 -22.00
C ALA A 239 -5.23 2.62 -21.76
N ILE A 240 -4.62 2.12 -20.69
CA ILE A 240 -3.19 2.32 -20.41
C ILE A 240 -2.35 1.59 -21.45
N VAL A 241 -2.63 0.32 -21.71
CA VAL A 241 -1.89 -0.48 -22.70
C VAL A 241 -1.98 0.12 -24.10
N GLU A 242 -3.17 0.58 -24.51
CA GLU A 242 -3.36 1.29 -25.78
C GLU A 242 -2.49 2.56 -25.84
N ARG A 243 -2.41 3.31 -24.76
CA ARG A 243 -1.64 4.56 -24.69
C ARG A 243 -0.14 4.36 -24.72
N VAL A 244 0.40 3.38 -23.97
CA VAL A 244 1.84 3.19 -23.77
C VAL A 244 2.44 2.09 -24.64
N GLY A 245 1.61 1.26 -25.26
CA GLY A 245 2.03 0.20 -26.18
C GLY A 245 2.41 -1.13 -25.52
N ASP A 246 2.44 -1.22 -24.18
CA ASP A 246 2.76 -2.45 -23.46
C ASP A 246 2.09 -2.50 -22.07
N SER A 247 2.16 -3.65 -21.39
CA SER A 247 1.53 -3.89 -20.09
C SER A 247 2.50 -3.68 -18.91
N THR A 248 3.74 -3.25 -19.14
CA THR A 248 4.79 -3.13 -18.12
C THR A 248 5.22 -1.71 -17.86
N THR A 249 5.03 -0.83 -18.84
CA THR A 249 5.31 0.60 -18.71
C THR A 249 4.17 1.30 -17.97
N ASN A 250 4.53 2.05 -16.91
CA ASN A 250 3.57 2.91 -16.24
C ASN A 250 3.40 4.22 -17.02
N PRO A 251 2.16 4.70 -17.20
CA PRO A 251 1.92 6.02 -17.76
C PRO A 251 2.40 7.13 -16.79
N ASP A 252 2.52 8.35 -17.28
CA ASP A 252 2.71 9.51 -16.41
C ASP A 252 1.54 9.67 -15.43
N SER A 253 1.81 10.32 -14.28
CA SER A 253 0.83 10.44 -13.20
C SER A 253 -0.41 11.21 -13.60
N ASP A 254 -0.27 12.25 -14.43
CA ASP A 254 -1.39 13.11 -14.79
C ASP A 254 -2.35 12.41 -15.76
N TYR A 255 -1.82 11.61 -16.68
CA TYR A 255 -2.66 10.76 -17.53
C TYR A 255 -3.35 9.68 -16.69
N ALA A 256 -2.61 8.98 -15.84
CA ALA A 256 -3.17 7.92 -15.00
C ALA A 256 -4.33 8.46 -14.13
N VAL A 257 -4.12 9.57 -13.44
CA VAL A 257 -5.13 10.18 -12.56
C VAL A 257 -6.35 10.67 -13.35
N ARG A 258 -6.16 11.32 -14.51
CA ARG A 258 -7.30 11.74 -15.34
C ARG A 258 -8.12 10.55 -15.83
N LEU A 259 -7.45 9.49 -16.27
CA LEU A 259 -8.12 8.27 -16.74
C LEU A 259 -8.93 7.60 -15.62
N THR A 260 -8.32 7.41 -14.45
CA THR A 260 -8.99 6.76 -13.32
C THR A 260 -10.14 7.60 -12.79
N ARG A 261 -9.99 8.93 -12.69
CA ARG A 261 -11.09 9.83 -12.34
C ARG A 261 -12.25 9.71 -13.33
N ALA A 262 -11.97 9.68 -14.63
CA ALA A 262 -13.01 9.57 -15.67
C ALA A 262 -13.75 8.20 -15.66
N LEU A 263 -13.07 7.12 -15.28
CA LEU A 263 -13.64 5.77 -15.30
C LEU A 263 -14.27 5.35 -13.97
N PHE A 264 -13.74 5.85 -12.83
CA PHE A 264 -14.07 5.31 -11.50
C PHE A 264 -14.96 6.25 -10.69
N MET A 265 -14.91 7.54 -10.96
CA MET A 265 -15.71 8.57 -10.28
C MET A 265 -16.91 8.99 -11.13
#